data_b71aee189f4e280c191ce89c396c7483
#
_entry.id   b71aee189f4e280c191ce89c396c7483
#
_cell.length_a   1.000
_cell.length_b   1.000
_cell.length_c   1.000
_cell.angle_alpha   90.00
_cell.angle_beta   90.00
_cell.angle_gamma   90.00
#
_symmetry.space_group_name_H-M   'P 1'
#
loop_
_entity.id
_entity.type
_entity.pdbx_description
1 polymer ?
#
loop_
_entity_poly.entity_id
_entity_poly.type
_entity_poly.pdbx_seq_one_letter_code
_entity_poly.pdbx_strand_id
1 'polypeptide(L)'
;MTCNLAICDDEPVILSEIERRVKKAFTGFNLQPSIYTYTSGEDLITDFENGIDFDLVILDLSLKGIDGLETAKQLKEKSKSIMIVFCSGYDPYPELFKVHPYSFLYKGFSEEKMNREIVDILQELENSRKNRQFVLFDGNEAKNIFIRDIVCVEGTKRGSTLLVTDKKTGEESRVLIKESLEEIWNQYPELIRIHKSYLVNVHHIVSNKMNKVLLHDGKVLSVSRSYRNEATKAIFDNIIKKH
;
A
#
# COMPACT_ATOMS: atom_id res chain seq x y z
N MET A 1 11.76 4.48 -11.79
CA MET A 1 11.16 3.35 -11.05
C MET A 1 9.97 2.86 -11.84
N THR A 2 9.83 1.56 -12.08
CA THR A 2 8.65 0.98 -12.72
C THR A 2 7.53 0.77 -11.72
N CYS A 3 6.28 1.05 -12.08
CA CYS A 3 5.08 0.70 -11.29
C CYS A 3 4.10 -0.06 -12.17
N ASN A 4 3.47 -1.09 -11.59
CA ASN A 4 2.45 -1.86 -12.28
C ASN A 4 1.07 -1.34 -11.90
N LEU A 5 0.33 -0.92 -12.90
CA LEU A 5 -1.01 -0.37 -12.75
C LEU A 5 -1.98 -1.21 -13.58
N ALA A 6 -3.03 -1.71 -12.95
CA ALA A 6 -4.12 -2.38 -13.63
C ALA A 6 -5.32 -1.45 -13.80
N ILE A 7 -5.99 -1.54 -14.95
CA ILE A 7 -7.28 -0.91 -15.21
C ILE A 7 -8.21 -2.03 -15.66
N CYS A 8 -9.33 -2.18 -14.97
CA CYS A 8 -10.30 -3.23 -15.26
C CYS A 8 -11.69 -2.64 -15.43
N ASP A 9 -12.26 -2.78 -16.63
CA ASP A 9 -13.57 -2.31 -17.01
C ASP A 9 -14.08 -3.13 -18.20
N ASP A 10 -15.29 -3.67 -18.15
CA ASP A 10 -15.83 -4.51 -19.23
C ASP A 10 -16.32 -3.73 -20.43
N GLU A 11 -16.34 -2.38 -20.36
CA GLU A 11 -16.62 -1.48 -21.45
C GLU A 11 -15.32 -1.01 -22.14
N PRO A 12 -14.96 -1.49 -23.34
CA PRO A 12 -13.68 -1.15 -24.00
C PRO A 12 -13.48 0.36 -24.22
N VAL A 13 -14.55 1.10 -24.40
CA VAL A 13 -14.51 2.56 -24.58
C VAL A 13 -14.05 3.25 -23.30
N ILE A 14 -14.61 2.86 -22.15
CA ILE A 14 -14.24 3.40 -20.83
C ILE A 14 -12.83 2.99 -20.48
N LEU A 15 -12.49 1.71 -20.67
CA LEU A 15 -11.15 1.16 -20.45
C LEU A 15 -10.07 1.98 -21.20
N SER A 16 -10.29 2.21 -22.51
CA SER A 16 -9.37 2.99 -23.34
C SER A 16 -9.29 4.46 -22.90
N GLU A 17 -10.39 5.04 -22.46
CA GLU A 17 -10.44 6.42 -21.99
C GLU A 17 -9.67 6.61 -20.69
N ILE A 18 -9.86 5.74 -19.70
CA ILE A 18 -9.13 5.78 -18.43
C ILE A 18 -7.64 5.54 -18.67
N GLU A 19 -7.28 4.54 -19.50
CA GLU A 19 -5.90 4.28 -19.87
C GLU A 19 -5.22 5.51 -20.48
N ARG A 20 -5.88 6.16 -21.44
CA ARG A 20 -5.39 7.39 -22.09
C ARG A 20 -5.13 8.51 -21.08
N ARG A 21 -6.07 8.71 -20.13
CA ARG A 21 -5.96 9.74 -19.07
C ARG A 21 -4.82 9.43 -18.12
N VAL A 22 -4.69 8.20 -17.69
CA VAL A 22 -3.61 7.73 -16.82
C VAL A 22 -2.26 7.91 -17.52
N LYS A 23 -2.10 7.47 -18.77
CA LYS A 23 -0.87 7.68 -19.55
C LYS A 23 -0.51 9.16 -19.66
N LYS A 24 -1.48 10.02 -19.94
CA LYS A 24 -1.26 11.47 -20.02
C LYS A 24 -0.83 12.05 -18.67
N ALA A 25 -1.47 11.65 -17.59
CA ALA A 25 -1.13 12.13 -16.25
C ALA A 25 0.30 11.75 -15.84
N PHE A 26 0.76 10.54 -16.19
CA PHE A 26 2.11 10.07 -15.85
C PHE A 26 3.25 10.91 -16.45
N THR A 27 2.99 11.72 -17.47
CA THR A 27 4.05 12.61 -18.05
C THR A 27 4.60 13.61 -17.03
N GLY A 28 3.89 13.91 -15.94
CA GLY A 28 4.32 14.78 -14.85
C GLY A 28 5.04 14.09 -13.69
N PHE A 29 5.22 12.75 -13.75
CA PHE A 29 5.78 11.98 -12.64
C PHE A 29 7.12 11.31 -13.02
N ASN A 30 7.95 11.06 -12.00
CA ASN A 30 9.21 10.32 -12.16
C ASN A 30 9.00 8.77 -12.14
N LEU A 31 7.78 8.30 -12.38
CA LEU A 31 7.40 6.90 -12.47
C LEU A 31 7.25 6.49 -13.94
N GLN A 32 7.70 5.29 -14.27
CA GLN A 32 7.42 4.66 -15.55
C GLN A 32 6.38 3.56 -15.32
N PRO A 33 5.12 3.76 -15.75
CA PRO A 33 4.08 2.76 -15.54
C PRO A 33 4.19 1.63 -16.56
N SER A 34 4.02 0.40 -16.06
CA SER A 34 3.54 -0.72 -16.88
C SER A 34 2.04 -0.80 -16.66
N ILE A 35 1.26 -0.44 -17.69
CA ILE A 35 -0.19 -0.41 -17.60
C ILE A 35 -0.74 -1.70 -18.21
N TYR A 36 -1.54 -2.41 -17.44
CA TYR A 36 -2.24 -3.63 -17.81
C TYR A 36 -3.75 -3.33 -17.87
N THR A 37 -4.41 -3.81 -18.89
CA THR A 37 -5.84 -3.57 -19.09
C THR A 37 -6.59 -4.89 -19.11
N TYR A 38 -7.73 -4.96 -18.42
CA TYR A 38 -8.55 -6.16 -18.27
C TYR A 38 -10.01 -5.83 -18.53
N THR A 39 -10.72 -6.76 -19.15
CA THR A 39 -12.17 -6.66 -19.38
C THR A 39 -12.97 -7.55 -18.41
N SER A 40 -12.29 -8.29 -17.53
CA SER A 40 -12.90 -9.14 -16.49
C SER A 40 -12.06 -9.14 -15.22
N GLY A 41 -12.72 -9.33 -14.08
CA GLY A 41 -12.04 -9.50 -12.80
C GLY A 41 -11.23 -10.79 -12.72
N GLU A 42 -11.72 -11.84 -13.39
CA GLU A 42 -11.08 -13.16 -13.45
C GLU A 42 -9.70 -13.11 -14.10
N ASP A 43 -9.58 -12.39 -15.24
CA ASP A 43 -8.29 -12.25 -15.93
C ASP A 43 -7.30 -11.44 -15.11
N LEU A 44 -7.77 -10.37 -14.46
CA LEU A 44 -6.96 -9.56 -13.55
C LEU A 44 -6.42 -10.40 -12.38
N ILE A 45 -7.27 -11.22 -11.75
CA ILE A 45 -6.87 -12.10 -10.65
C ILE A 45 -5.89 -13.17 -11.15
N THR A 46 -6.13 -13.75 -12.32
CA THR A 46 -5.27 -14.77 -12.92
C THR A 46 -3.86 -14.24 -13.14
N ASP A 47 -3.71 -13.05 -13.72
CA ASP A 47 -2.40 -12.42 -13.92
C ASP A 47 -1.72 -12.05 -12.61
N PHE A 48 -2.49 -11.61 -11.61
CA PHE A 48 -1.97 -11.39 -10.27
C PHE A 48 -1.47 -12.67 -9.62
N GLU A 49 -2.18 -13.80 -9.77
CA GLU A 49 -1.77 -15.12 -9.28
C GLU A 49 -0.53 -15.64 -10.01
N ASN A 50 -0.37 -15.32 -11.29
CA ASN A 50 0.80 -15.64 -12.09
C ASN A 50 2.04 -14.77 -11.76
N GLY A 51 1.92 -13.87 -10.77
CA GLY A 51 3.06 -13.14 -10.19
C GLY A 51 3.21 -11.71 -10.70
N ILE A 52 2.21 -11.13 -11.37
CA ILE A 52 2.19 -9.69 -11.66
C ILE A 52 1.72 -8.95 -10.41
N ASP A 53 2.65 -8.33 -9.68
CA ASP A 53 2.32 -7.49 -8.54
C ASP A 53 1.82 -6.12 -9.01
N PHE A 54 0.58 -5.75 -8.65
CA PHE A 54 0.04 -4.42 -8.93
C PHE A 54 0.24 -3.46 -7.75
N ASP A 55 0.61 -2.22 -8.08
CA ASP A 55 0.70 -1.13 -7.11
C ASP A 55 -0.62 -0.38 -6.98
N LEU A 56 -1.31 -0.21 -8.11
CA LEU A 56 -2.60 0.45 -8.21
C LEU A 56 -3.51 -0.36 -9.13
N VAL A 57 -4.75 -0.52 -8.71
CA VAL A 57 -5.82 -1.11 -9.52
C VAL A 57 -6.97 -0.11 -9.59
N ILE A 58 -7.29 0.35 -10.80
CA ILE A 58 -8.51 1.12 -11.10
C ILE A 58 -9.54 0.10 -11.59
N LEU A 59 -10.65 -0.03 -10.89
CA LEU A 59 -11.55 -1.18 -10.98
C LEU A 59 -13.00 -0.73 -11.10
N ASP A 60 -13.66 -1.12 -12.18
CA ASP A 60 -15.11 -0.96 -12.25
C ASP A 60 -15.84 -1.89 -11.28
N LEU A 61 -16.95 -1.42 -10.75
CA LEU A 61 -17.83 -2.21 -9.88
C LEU A 61 -18.70 -3.18 -10.66
N SER A 62 -19.14 -2.78 -11.86
CA SER A 62 -20.18 -3.48 -12.63
C SER A 62 -19.59 -4.43 -13.69
N LEU A 63 -18.58 -5.20 -13.31
CA LEU A 63 -17.98 -6.17 -14.23
C LEU A 63 -18.91 -7.35 -14.50
N LYS A 64 -18.78 -7.93 -15.69
CA LYS A 64 -19.37 -9.24 -16.01
C LYS A 64 -18.59 -10.35 -15.33
N GLY A 65 -19.28 -11.39 -14.86
CA GLY A 65 -18.67 -12.45 -14.08
C GLY A 65 -18.57 -12.10 -12.61
N ILE A 66 -17.38 -12.15 -12.03
CA ILE A 66 -17.16 -11.63 -10.68
C ILE A 66 -17.18 -10.09 -10.69
N ASP A 67 -17.94 -9.49 -9.78
CA ASP A 67 -18.02 -8.05 -9.68
C ASP A 67 -16.74 -7.41 -9.15
N GLY A 68 -16.65 -6.06 -9.28
CA GLY A 68 -15.46 -5.34 -8.83
C GLY A 68 -15.22 -5.41 -7.33
N LEU A 69 -16.27 -5.53 -6.50
CA LEU A 69 -16.09 -5.69 -5.05
C LEU A 69 -15.47 -7.04 -4.71
N GLU A 70 -15.95 -8.12 -5.34
CA GLU A 70 -15.40 -9.46 -5.12
C GLU A 70 -13.98 -9.57 -5.66
N THR A 71 -13.71 -8.98 -6.84
CA THR A 71 -12.35 -8.85 -7.39
C THR A 71 -11.41 -8.13 -6.40
N ALA A 72 -11.85 -7.00 -5.85
CA ALA A 72 -11.08 -6.24 -4.87
C ALA A 72 -10.80 -7.02 -3.59
N LYS A 73 -11.76 -7.81 -3.08
CA LYS A 73 -11.58 -8.67 -1.90
C LYS A 73 -10.47 -9.69 -2.14
N GLN A 74 -10.55 -10.43 -3.26
CA GLN A 74 -9.56 -11.46 -3.58
C GLN A 74 -8.15 -10.87 -3.75
N LEU A 75 -8.03 -9.72 -4.39
CA LEU A 75 -6.75 -9.01 -4.48
C LEU A 75 -6.23 -8.59 -3.10
N LYS A 76 -7.10 -8.03 -2.25
CA LYS A 76 -6.73 -7.57 -0.89
C LYS A 76 -6.42 -8.70 0.08
N GLU A 77 -7.03 -9.87 -0.06
CA GLU A 77 -6.69 -11.05 0.74
C GLU A 77 -5.25 -11.49 0.50
N LYS A 78 -4.79 -11.42 -0.75
CA LYS A 78 -3.44 -11.82 -1.15
C LYS A 78 -2.40 -10.71 -0.97
N SER A 79 -2.78 -9.44 -1.19
CA SER A 79 -1.87 -8.29 -1.02
C SER A 79 -2.61 -7.07 -0.46
N LYS A 80 -2.44 -6.83 0.83
CA LYS A 80 -3.04 -5.66 1.51
C LYS A 80 -2.49 -4.32 1.02
N SER A 81 -1.34 -4.33 0.35
CA SER A 81 -0.63 -3.12 -0.10
C SER A 81 -1.12 -2.59 -1.43
N ILE A 82 -1.92 -3.33 -2.19
CA ILE A 82 -2.46 -2.84 -3.47
C ILE A 82 -3.36 -1.64 -3.18
N MET A 83 -3.10 -0.53 -3.86
CA MET A 83 -3.99 0.63 -3.85
C MET A 83 -5.17 0.32 -4.77
N ILE A 84 -6.39 0.27 -4.24
CA ILE A 84 -7.60 0.04 -5.02
C ILE A 84 -8.36 1.35 -5.15
N VAL A 85 -8.71 1.70 -6.37
CA VAL A 85 -9.56 2.82 -6.73
C VAL A 85 -10.74 2.26 -7.52
N PHE A 86 -11.95 2.44 -7.00
CA PHE A 86 -13.12 2.10 -7.77
C PHE A 86 -13.44 3.19 -8.79
N CYS A 87 -13.83 2.79 -10.00
CA CYS A 87 -14.29 3.71 -11.04
C CYS A 87 -15.67 3.25 -11.52
N SER A 88 -16.73 3.94 -11.12
CA SER A 88 -18.10 3.50 -11.40
C SER A 88 -19.05 4.63 -11.74
N GLY A 89 -20.13 4.32 -12.46
CA GLY A 89 -21.26 5.21 -12.71
C GLY A 89 -22.27 5.27 -11.57
N TYR A 90 -22.07 4.50 -10.50
CA TYR A 90 -22.97 4.43 -9.34
C TYR A 90 -22.33 5.03 -8.10
N ASP A 91 -23.16 5.46 -7.17
CA ASP A 91 -22.69 5.97 -5.88
C ASP A 91 -22.08 4.85 -5.03
N PRO A 92 -21.05 5.16 -4.20
CA PRO A 92 -20.48 4.19 -3.29
C PRO A 92 -21.50 3.74 -2.23
N TYR A 93 -21.42 2.44 -1.86
CA TYR A 93 -22.26 1.83 -0.84
C TYR A 93 -21.39 1.20 0.27
N PRO A 94 -21.96 0.95 1.50
CA PRO A 94 -21.15 0.60 2.68
C PRO A 94 -20.24 -0.60 2.54
N GLU A 95 -20.61 -1.61 1.74
CA GLU A 95 -19.82 -2.83 1.55
C GLU A 95 -18.47 -2.57 0.88
N LEU A 96 -18.38 -1.52 0.05
CA LEU A 96 -17.13 -1.14 -0.63
C LEU A 96 -16.03 -0.74 0.36
N PHE A 97 -16.42 -0.15 1.49
CA PHE A 97 -15.44 0.29 2.49
C PHE A 97 -14.75 -0.88 3.21
N LYS A 98 -15.30 -2.10 3.16
CA LYS A 98 -14.68 -3.30 3.76
C LYS A 98 -13.36 -3.70 3.10
N VAL A 99 -13.16 -3.35 1.83
CA VAL A 99 -11.90 -3.59 1.13
C VAL A 99 -10.90 -2.43 1.26
N HIS A 100 -11.26 -1.38 2.02
CA HIS A 100 -10.43 -0.19 2.24
C HIS A 100 -9.91 0.39 0.91
N PRO A 101 -10.81 0.83 0.00
CA PRO A 101 -10.37 1.48 -1.23
C PRO A 101 -9.66 2.78 -0.90
N TYR A 102 -8.71 3.16 -1.72
CA TYR A 102 -8.02 4.44 -1.57
C TYR A 102 -8.91 5.60 -1.99
N SER A 103 -9.63 5.45 -3.11
CA SER A 103 -10.50 6.48 -3.65
C SER A 103 -11.61 5.89 -4.50
N PHE A 104 -12.52 6.76 -4.91
CA PHE A 104 -13.65 6.45 -5.78
C PHE A 104 -13.73 7.48 -6.92
N LEU A 105 -13.64 7.02 -8.16
CA LEU A 105 -13.82 7.82 -9.36
C LEU A 105 -15.24 7.63 -9.88
N TYR A 106 -16.00 8.71 -9.95
CA TYR A 106 -17.34 8.66 -10.56
C TYR A 106 -17.23 8.85 -12.08
N LYS A 107 -17.70 7.89 -12.88
CA LYS A 107 -17.63 7.93 -14.36
C LYS A 107 -18.34 9.16 -14.95
N GLY A 108 -19.27 9.78 -14.22
CA GLY A 108 -19.96 11.02 -14.60
C GLY A 108 -19.23 12.31 -14.25
N PHE A 109 -18.01 12.28 -13.73
CA PHE A 109 -17.22 13.50 -13.51
C PHE A 109 -16.95 14.24 -14.82
N SER A 110 -16.88 15.58 -14.76
CA SER A 110 -16.35 16.35 -15.88
C SER A 110 -14.92 15.92 -16.20
N GLU A 111 -14.51 16.12 -17.45
CA GLU A 111 -13.15 15.77 -17.88
C GLU A 111 -12.06 16.38 -16.97
N GLU A 112 -12.23 17.64 -16.62
CA GLU A 112 -11.29 18.35 -15.74
C GLU A 112 -11.24 17.75 -14.34
N LYS A 113 -12.38 17.37 -13.78
CA LYS A 113 -12.45 16.75 -12.45
C LYS A 113 -11.81 15.36 -12.48
N MET A 114 -12.17 14.53 -13.47
CA MET A 114 -11.60 13.19 -13.62
C MET A 114 -10.08 13.26 -13.75
N ASN A 115 -9.54 14.18 -14.55
CA ASN A 115 -8.10 14.34 -14.72
C ASN A 115 -7.41 14.77 -13.42
N ARG A 116 -8.01 15.65 -12.60
CA ARG A 116 -7.46 16.05 -11.29
C ARG A 116 -7.44 14.87 -10.33
N GLU A 117 -8.54 14.14 -10.18
CA GLU A 117 -8.60 12.97 -9.29
C GLU A 117 -7.56 11.91 -9.66
N ILE A 118 -7.37 11.65 -10.96
CA ILE A 118 -6.32 10.72 -11.43
C ILE A 118 -4.93 11.24 -11.05
N VAL A 119 -4.64 12.52 -11.23
CA VAL A 119 -3.36 13.13 -10.84
C VAL A 119 -3.13 12.99 -9.34
N ASP A 120 -4.14 13.25 -8.50
CA ASP A 120 -4.04 13.16 -7.05
C ASP A 120 -3.78 11.70 -6.61
N ILE A 121 -4.43 10.72 -7.23
CA ILE A 121 -4.17 9.29 -7.01
C ILE A 121 -2.73 8.93 -7.37
N LEU A 122 -2.23 9.37 -8.52
CA LEU A 122 -0.87 9.08 -8.97
C LEU A 122 0.18 9.79 -8.10
N GLN A 123 -0.11 10.99 -7.63
CA GLN A 123 0.75 11.72 -6.68
C GLN A 123 0.90 10.94 -5.37
N GLU A 124 -0.21 10.41 -4.85
CA GLU A 124 -0.16 9.58 -3.65
C GLU A 124 0.59 8.26 -3.90
N LEU A 125 0.38 7.64 -5.06
CA LEU A 125 1.14 6.46 -5.46
C LEU A 125 2.65 6.75 -5.51
N GLU A 126 3.07 7.89 -6.09
CA GLU A 126 4.48 8.29 -6.13
C GLU A 126 5.01 8.58 -4.72
N ASN A 127 4.29 9.34 -3.90
CA ASN A 127 4.67 9.66 -2.52
C ASN A 127 4.79 8.39 -1.69
N SER A 128 3.81 7.50 -1.79
CA SER A 128 3.81 6.23 -1.09
C SER A 128 4.98 5.33 -1.48
N ARG A 129 5.50 5.48 -2.69
CA ARG A 129 6.68 4.74 -3.18
C ARG A 129 8.00 5.42 -2.81
N LYS A 130 8.09 6.75 -2.88
CA LYS A 130 9.29 7.51 -2.45
C LYS A 130 9.57 7.28 -0.97
N ASN A 131 8.53 7.25 -0.15
CA ASN A 131 8.62 7.03 1.30
C ASN A 131 8.73 5.55 1.71
N ARG A 132 8.65 4.60 0.77
CA ARG A 132 8.57 3.15 1.07
C ARG A 132 9.87 2.38 0.85
N GLN A 133 10.95 3.02 0.45
CA GLN A 133 12.24 2.35 0.29
C GLN A 133 13.22 2.77 1.37
N PHE A 134 13.68 1.78 2.13
CA PHE A 134 14.86 1.91 2.97
C PHE A 134 16.07 1.55 2.11
N VAL A 135 17.01 2.47 1.97
CA VAL A 135 18.24 2.24 1.19
C VAL A 135 19.34 1.79 2.15
N LEU A 136 19.76 0.57 2.01
CA LEU A 136 20.90 0.02 2.73
C LEU A 136 22.15 0.10 1.86
N PHE A 137 23.25 0.49 2.49
CA PHE A 137 24.56 0.37 1.88
C PHE A 137 25.32 -0.80 2.53
N ASP A 138 25.52 -1.87 1.77
CA ASP A 138 26.39 -2.98 2.12
C ASP A 138 27.66 -2.86 1.29
N GLY A 139 28.69 -2.26 1.88
CA GLY A 139 29.90 -1.87 1.16
C GLY A 139 29.60 -0.85 0.04
N ASN A 140 29.82 -1.23 -1.20
CA ASN A 140 29.56 -0.40 -2.38
C ASN A 140 28.21 -0.67 -3.07
N GLU A 141 27.42 -1.61 -2.55
CA GLU A 141 26.13 -1.96 -3.12
C GLU A 141 24.98 -1.31 -2.33
N ALA A 142 24.06 -0.66 -3.04
CA ALA A 142 22.82 -0.14 -2.48
C ALA A 142 21.72 -1.22 -2.57
N LYS A 143 21.22 -1.68 -1.44
CA LYS A 143 20.08 -2.60 -1.36
C LYS A 143 18.85 -1.85 -0.91
N ASN A 144 17.80 -1.89 -1.70
CA ASN A 144 16.52 -1.27 -1.36
C ASN A 144 15.63 -2.27 -0.64
N ILE A 145 15.16 -1.91 0.56
CA ILE A 145 14.12 -2.64 1.29
C ILE A 145 12.86 -1.79 1.27
N PHE A 146 11.75 -2.35 0.84
CA PHE A 146 10.49 -1.64 0.93
C PHE A 146 10.05 -1.51 2.39
N ILE A 147 9.62 -0.33 2.79
CA ILE A 147 9.10 -0.10 4.16
C ILE A 147 7.95 -1.06 4.47
N ARG A 148 7.10 -1.37 3.47
CA ARG A 148 6.00 -2.34 3.61
C ARG A 148 6.45 -3.76 4.01
N ASP A 149 7.69 -4.11 3.73
CA ASP A 149 8.25 -5.43 4.04
C ASP A 149 8.94 -5.43 5.41
N ILE A 150 9.17 -4.25 6.00
CA ILE A 150 9.68 -4.11 7.36
C ILE A 150 8.53 -4.33 8.33
N VAL A 151 8.63 -5.37 9.16
CA VAL A 151 7.65 -5.71 10.20
C VAL A 151 7.86 -4.85 11.44
N CYS A 152 9.10 -4.80 11.91
CA CYS A 152 9.50 -3.97 13.05
C CYS A 152 11.00 -3.66 12.98
N VAL A 153 11.40 -2.65 13.77
CA VAL A 153 12.79 -2.25 13.94
C VAL A 153 13.14 -2.36 15.41
N GLU A 154 14.25 -3.03 15.71
CA GLU A 154 14.79 -3.19 17.04
C GLU A 154 16.08 -2.38 17.21
N GLY A 155 16.12 -1.50 18.21
CA GLY A 155 17.30 -0.73 18.54
C GLY A 155 18.38 -1.60 19.17
N THR A 156 19.62 -1.43 18.72
CA THR A 156 20.80 -2.11 19.24
C THR A 156 21.82 -1.11 19.78
N LYS A 157 22.90 -1.57 20.39
CA LYS A 157 23.97 -0.68 20.86
C LYS A 157 24.76 0.00 19.72
N ARG A 158 24.64 -0.49 18.48
CA ARG A 158 25.45 -0.03 17.33
C ARG A 158 24.59 0.39 16.11
N GLY A 159 23.32 0.72 16.32
CA GLY A 159 22.38 1.05 15.28
C GLY A 159 21.04 0.35 15.50
N SER A 160 20.47 -0.23 14.45
CA SER A 160 19.17 -0.92 14.52
C SER A 160 19.19 -2.22 13.72
N THR A 161 18.23 -3.10 14.03
CA THR A 161 17.97 -4.32 13.25
C THR A 161 16.55 -4.23 12.68
N LEU A 162 16.45 -4.29 11.37
CA LEU A 162 15.17 -4.43 10.67
C LEU A 162 14.76 -5.90 10.66
N LEU A 163 13.53 -6.21 11.05
CA LEU A 163 12.88 -7.47 10.74
C LEU A 163 12.09 -7.29 9.46
N VAL A 164 12.47 -8.00 8.42
CA VAL A 164 11.91 -7.88 7.07
C VAL A 164 11.28 -9.22 6.69
N THR A 165 10.07 -9.19 6.14
CA THR A 165 9.40 -10.37 5.59
C THR A 165 9.41 -10.29 4.08
N ASP A 166 9.97 -11.28 3.40
CA ASP A 166 9.82 -11.43 1.95
C ASP A 166 8.38 -11.87 1.64
N LYS A 167 7.67 -11.06 0.85
CA LYS A 167 6.26 -11.34 0.50
C LYS A 167 6.07 -12.55 -0.39
N LYS A 168 7.10 -12.93 -1.17
CA LYS A 168 7.00 -14.06 -2.11
C LYS A 168 7.23 -15.39 -1.42
N THR A 169 8.19 -15.44 -0.50
CA THR A 169 8.58 -16.69 0.19
C THR A 169 7.97 -16.79 1.58
N GLY A 170 7.54 -15.67 2.17
CA GLY A 170 7.16 -15.59 3.59
C GLY A 170 8.34 -15.68 4.55
N GLU A 171 9.56 -15.73 4.03
CA GLU A 171 10.76 -15.83 4.85
C GLU A 171 11.06 -14.53 5.58
N GLU A 172 11.38 -14.66 6.85
CA GLU A 172 11.85 -13.54 7.67
C GLU A 172 13.37 -13.42 7.60
N SER A 173 13.84 -12.21 7.42
CA SER A 173 15.25 -11.87 7.47
C SER A 173 15.51 -10.74 8.45
N ARG A 174 16.72 -10.75 9.04
CA ARG A 174 17.18 -9.68 9.94
C ARG A 174 18.32 -8.92 9.27
N VAL A 175 18.13 -7.62 9.13
CA VAL A 175 19.10 -6.75 8.47
C VAL A 175 19.62 -5.75 9.47
N LEU A 176 20.93 -5.77 9.71
CA LEU A 176 21.61 -4.85 10.61
C LEU A 176 21.91 -3.55 9.85
N ILE A 177 21.62 -2.40 10.49
CA ILE A 177 21.85 -1.08 9.92
C ILE A 177 22.50 -0.17 10.96
N LYS A 178 23.13 0.91 10.49
CA LYS A 178 23.82 1.87 11.35
C LYS A 178 22.90 2.92 11.94
N GLU A 179 21.78 3.19 11.28
CA GLU A 179 20.81 4.19 11.69
C GLU A 179 20.19 3.85 13.04
N SER A 180 20.04 4.86 13.87
CA SER A 180 19.38 4.77 15.16
C SER A 180 17.85 4.69 14.98
N LEU A 181 17.14 4.19 16.01
CA LEU A 181 15.67 4.20 16.01
C LEU A 181 15.09 5.60 15.84
N GLU A 182 15.75 6.64 16.33
CA GLU A 182 15.30 8.02 16.25
C GLU A 182 15.35 8.54 14.82
N GLU A 183 16.48 8.30 14.11
CA GLU A 183 16.64 8.67 12.70
C GLU A 183 15.59 7.99 11.83
N ILE A 184 15.37 6.67 12.04
CA ILE A 184 14.38 5.89 11.31
C ILE A 184 12.96 6.41 11.59
N TRP A 185 12.65 6.65 12.85
CA TRP A 185 11.31 7.14 13.25
C TRP A 185 10.97 8.50 12.63
N ASN A 186 11.93 9.41 12.60
CA ASN A 186 11.75 10.74 12.02
C ASN A 186 11.58 10.70 10.49
N GLN A 187 12.14 9.69 9.83
CA GLN A 187 12.13 9.59 8.38
C GLN A 187 10.95 8.79 7.83
N TYR A 188 10.43 7.81 8.58
CA TYR A 188 9.41 6.87 8.12
C TYR A 188 8.18 6.87 9.04
N PRO A 189 7.15 7.67 8.72
CA PRO A 189 5.96 7.81 9.58
C PRO A 189 5.13 6.53 9.72
N GLU A 190 5.32 5.55 8.81
CA GLU A 190 4.70 4.23 8.92
C GLU A 190 5.28 3.39 10.06
N LEU A 191 6.49 3.72 10.51
CA LEU A 191 7.20 3.04 11.60
C LEU A 191 6.93 3.77 12.91
N ILE A 192 5.87 3.37 13.61
CA ILE A 192 5.46 4.01 14.86
C ILE A 192 6.28 3.53 16.06
N ARG A 193 6.60 4.45 16.96
CA ARG A 193 7.35 4.13 18.17
C ARG A 193 6.42 3.59 19.24
N ILE A 194 6.65 2.34 19.66
CA ILE A 194 5.86 1.67 20.72
C ILE A 194 6.66 1.47 22.00
N HIS A 195 7.99 1.51 21.91
CA HIS A 195 8.90 1.28 23.01
C HIS A 195 10.22 2.03 22.77
N LYS A 196 11.02 2.25 23.84
CA LYS A 196 12.35 2.85 23.70
C LYS A 196 13.27 2.06 22.75
N SER A 197 13.00 0.75 22.59
CA SER A 197 13.82 -0.17 21.78
C SER A 197 13.10 -0.69 20.52
N TYR A 198 11.86 -0.26 20.24
CA TYR A 198 11.09 -0.81 19.11
C TYR A 198 10.30 0.25 18.37
N LEU A 199 10.41 0.19 17.03
CA LEU A 199 9.43 0.73 16.10
C LEU A 199 8.67 -0.43 15.46
N VAL A 200 7.40 -0.22 15.15
CA VAL A 200 6.55 -1.23 14.50
C VAL A 200 5.88 -0.60 13.28
N ASN A 201 5.88 -1.32 12.19
CA ASN A 201 5.16 -0.88 11.01
C ASN A 201 3.65 -1.02 11.25
N VAL A 202 2.94 0.09 11.13
CA VAL A 202 1.50 0.16 11.35
C VAL A 202 0.71 -0.79 10.45
N HIS A 203 1.23 -1.07 9.23
CA HIS A 203 0.60 -1.98 8.28
C HIS A 203 0.67 -3.46 8.68
N HIS A 204 1.59 -3.83 9.58
CA HIS A 204 1.74 -5.17 10.11
C HIS A 204 1.00 -5.40 11.44
N ILE A 205 0.33 -4.38 11.98
CA ILE A 205 -0.45 -4.51 13.21
C ILE A 205 -1.80 -5.16 12.92
N VAL A 206 -2.03 -6.31 13.54
CA VAL A 206 -3.31 -7.05 13.49
C VAL A 206 -4.28 -6.57 14.57
N SER A 207 -3.76 -6.33 15.78
CA SER A 207 -4.55 -5.80 16.87
C SER A 207 -3.73 -4.97 17.84
N ASN A 208 -4.39 -3.98 18.44
CA ASN A 208 -3.84 -3.18 19.53
C ASN A 208 -4.78 -3.31 20.74
N LYS A 209 -4.33 -4.03 21.75
CA LYS A 209 -5.10 -4.21 23.00
C LYS A 209 -4.28 -3.73 24.19
N MET A 210 -4.79 -2.70 24.86
CA MET A 210 -4.19 -2.11 26.07
C MET A 210 -2.71 -1.70 25.91
N ASN A 211 -1.81 -2.62 26.20
CA ASN A 211 -0.36 -2.39 26.27
C ASN A 211 0.39 -3.28 25.30
N LYS A 212 -0.28 -3.93 24.34
CA LYS A 212 0.33 -4.89 23.43
C LYS A 212 -0.18 -4.69 22.02
N VAL A 213 0.71 -4.80 21.07
CA VAL A 213 0.39 -4.92 19.65
C VAL A 213 0.69 -6.34 19.21
N LEU A 214 -0.25 -6.93 18.48
CA LEU A 214 -0.09 -8.21 17.79
C LEU A 214 0.26 -7.91 16.34
N LEU A 215 1.29 -8.52 15.83
CA LEU A 215 1.74 -8.40 14.44
C LEU A 215 1.25 -9.58 13.60
N HIS A 216 1.31 -9.44 12.27
CA HIS A 216 0.87 -10.48 11.32
C HIS A 216 1.66 -11.80 11.43
N ASP A 217 2.93 -11.73 11.85
CA ASP A 217 3.78 -12.89 12.12
C ASP A 217 3.45 -13.60 13.45
N GLY A 218 2.41 -13.15 14.16
CA GLY A 218 2.01 -13.65 15.47
C GLY A 218 2.83 -13.08 16.65
N LYS A 219 3.82 -12.25 16.39
CA LYS A 219 4.65 -11.63 17.43
C LYS A 219 3.85 -10.62 18.24
N VAL A 220 3.97 -10.70 19.57
CA VAL A 220 3.33 -9.77 20.50
C VAL A 220 4.38 -8.87 21.12
N LEU A 221 4.26 -7.57 20.88
CA LEU A 221 5.16 -6.56 21.44
C LEU A 221 4.45 -5.70 22.48
N SER A 222 5.16 -5.39 23.57
CA SER A 222 4.63 -4.53 24.62
C SER A 222 4.77 -3.05 24.25
N VAL A 223 3.73 -2.28 24.46
CA VAL A 223 3.72 -0.82 24.33
C VAL A 223 4.06 -0.21 25.68
N SER A 224 5.16 0.53 25.75
CA SER A 224 5.53 1.20 27.01
C SER A 224 4.61 2.38 27.34
N ARG A 225 4.50 2.70 28.62
CA ARG A 225 3.61 3.78 29.10
C ARG A 225 3.89 5.11 28.40
N SER A 226 5.16 5.42 28.18
CA SER A 226 5.61 6.69 27.57
C SER A 226 5.15 6.87 26.13
N TYR A 227 4.96 5.79 25.36
CA TYR A 227 4.60 5.82 23.95
C TYR A 227 3.14 5.42 23.68
N ARG A 228 2.37 5.06 24.72
CA ARG A 228 1.02 4.50 24.56
C ARG A 228 0.07 5.45 23.82
N ASN A 229 0.01 6.69 24.27
CA ASN A 229 -0.93 7.66 23.70
C ASN A 229 -0.59 7.97 22.25
N GLU A 230 0.70 8.17 21.97
CA GLU A 230 1.21 8.45 20.64
C GLU A 230 1.03 7.26 19.69
N ALA A 231 1.39 6.04 20.14
CA ALA A 231 1.18 4.82 19.38
C ALA A 231 -0.31 4.58 19.08
N THR A 232 -1.19 4.75 20.09
CA THR A 232 -2.64 4.58 19.90
C THR A 232 -3.17 5.61 18.90
N LYS A 233 -2.75 6.87 19.00
CA LYS A 233 -3.13 7.92 18.07
C LYS A 233 -2.63 7.61 16.66
N ALA A 234 -1.36 7.25 16.51
CA ALA A 234 -0.77 6.93 15.19
C ALA A 234 -1.45 5.72 14.53
N ILE A 235 -1.78 4.69 15.31
CA ILE A 235 -2.54 3.52 14.81
C ILE A 235 -3.94 3.97 14.36
N PHE A 236 -4.61 4.77 15.18
CA PHE A 236 -5.97 5.26 14.89
C PHE A 236 -5.98 6.18 13.66
N ASP A 237 -5.04 7.14 13.59
CA ASP A 237 -4.89 8.05 12.44
C ASP A 237 -4.61 7.29 11.13
N ASN A 238 -3.86 6.18 11.20
CA ASN A 238 -3.61 5.33 10.04
C ASN A 238 -4.81 4.45 9.66
N ILE A 239 -5.69 4.12 10.62
CA ILE A 239 -6.96 3.44 10.34
C ILE A 239 -7.96 4.41 9.72
N ILE A 240 -8.05 5.67 10.23
CA ILE A 240 -9.00 6.67 9.74
C ILE A 240 -8.55 7.32 8.43
N LYS A 241 -7.25 7.59 8.23
CA LYS A 241 -6.73 8.08 6.93
C LYS A 241 -6.91 7.09 5.78
N LYS A 242 -7.35 5.86 6.10
CA LYS A 242 -7.77 4.84 5.14
C LYS A 242 -9.30 4.82 4.95
N HIS A 243 -10.00 5.72 5.56
CA HIS A 243 -11.43 6.00 5.40
C HIS A 243 -11.58 7.46 4.96
#